data_6b0d450ee46773a6893811ee37520ef8
#
_entry.id   6b0d450ee46773a6893811ee37520ef8
#
_cell.length_a   1.000
_cell.length_b   1.000
_cell.length_c   1.000
_cell.angle_alpha   90.00
_cell.angle_beta   90.00
_cell.angle_gamma   90.00
#
_symmetry.space_group_name_H-M   'P 1'
#
loop_
_entity.id
_entity.type
_entity.pdbx_description
1 polymer ?
#
loop_
_entity_poly.entity_id
_entity_poly.type
_entity_poly.pdbx_seq_one_letter_code
_entity_poly.pdbx_strand_id
1 'polypeptide(L)'
;MKLRADLYRREAGELLRNISMYPGLSETQLCHFFPGKEETVRTLLAHMVHTGRAVLSAEDRYFASAEQLDQYDPNIARAVWVLLDLLPQVEYHAAAEFPAALLFFADGQMIEVVCVPAGREVLIDQVLQQRGKDDTQVIVLVDDVAQISLLTAACITAFCTVGADGHVSYYQKAGEA
;
A
#
# COMPACT_ATOMS: atom_id res chain seq x y z
N MET A 1 -32.60 -3.78 -10.56
CA MET A 1 -32.29 -4.41 -9.24
C MET A 1 -31.03 -5.27 -9.43
N LYS A 2 -29.91 -4.89 -8.82
CA LYS A 2 -28.69 -5.73 -8.90
C LYS A 2 -28.92 -6.98 -8.04
N LEU A 3 -28.82 -8.16 -8.64
CA LEU A 3 -28.94 -9.42 -7.93
C LEU A 3 -27.78 -9.58 -6.95
N ARG A 4 -28.03 -10.22 -5.80
CA ARG A 4 -27.01 -10.51 -4.76
C ARG A 4 -25.78 -11.21 -5.37
N ALA A 5 -25.96 -12.06 -6.38
CA ALA A 5 -24.90 -12.73 -7.12
C ALA A 5 -24.00 -11.75 -7.90
N ASP A 6 -24.55 -10.64 -8.43
CA ASP A 6 -23.75 -9.65 -9.17
C ASP A 6 -22.89 -8.80 -8.25
N LEU A 7 -23.38 -8.49 -7.04
CA LEU A 7 -22.62 -7.81 -6.02
C LEU A 7 -21.43 -8.67 -5.54
N TYR A 8 -21.67 -9.96 -5.28
CA TYR A 8 -20.62 -10.91 -4.93
C TYR A 8 -19.55 -11.04 -6.01
N ARG A 9 -19.93 -11.05 -7.29
CA ARG A 9 -18.99 -11.10 -8.41
C ARG A 9 -18.10 -9.86 -8.48
N ARG A 10 -18.68 -8.70 -8.25
CA ARG A 10 -17.95 -7.43 -8.26
C ARG A 10 -16.93 -7.38 -7.11
N GLU A 11 -17.38 -7.67 -5.90
CA GLU A 11 -16.53 -7.69 -4.71
C GLU A 11 -15.40 -8.71 -4.83
N ALA A 12 -15.70 -9.92 -5.34
CA ALA A 12 -14.69 -10.93 -5.61
C ALA A 12 -13.66 -10.48 -6.66
N GLY A 13 -14.09 -9.77 -7.71
CA GLY A 13 -13.20 -9.21 -8.73
C GLY A 13 -12.28 -8.13 -8.17
N GLU A 14 -12.82 -7.19 -7.39
CA GLU A 14 -12.06 -6.14 -6.74
C GLU A 14 -11.07 -6.71 -5.71
N LEU A 15 -11.49 -7.70 -4.93
CA LEU A 15 -10.66 -8.38 -3.95
C LEU A 15 -9.48 -9.09 -4.62
N LEU A 16 -9.73 -9.86 -5.68
CA LEU A 16 -8.68 -10.54 -6.45
C LEU A 16 -7.72 -9.53 -7.11
N ARG A 17 -8.24 -8.42 -7.60
CA ARG A 17 -7.42 -7.33 -8.15
C ARG A 17 -6.47 -6.78 -7.09
N ASN A 18 -6.94 -6.49 -5.88
CA ASN A 18 -6.10 -5.98 -4.79
C ASN A 18 -5.03 -6.99 -4.36
N ILE A 19 -5.37 -8.27 -4.26
CA ILE A 19 -4.41 -9.35 -3.95
C ILE A 19 -3.35 -9.46 -5.05
N SER A 20 -3.74 -9.36 -6.32
CA SER A 20 -2.82 -9.44 -7.46
C SER A 20 -1.90 -8.22 -7.55
N MET A 21 -2.43 -7.04 -7.24
CA MET A 21 -1.72 -5.78 -7.33
C MET A 21 -0.74 -5.58 -6.17
N TYR A 22 -1.10 -6.05 -4.99
CA TYR A 22 -0.33 -5.93 -3.76
C TYR A 22 -0.12 -7.30 -3.11
N PRO A 23 0.85 -8.08 -3.58
CA PRO A 23 1.13 -9.41 -3.03
C PRO A 23 1.46 -9.36 -1.54
N GLY A 24 0.90 -10.28 -0.76
CA GLY A 24 1.22 -10.42 0.65
C GLY A 24 0.40 -9.54 1.60
N LEU A 25 -0.79 -9.09 1.20
CA LEU A 25 -1.71 -8.42 2.11
C LEU A 25 -2.28 -9.38 3.16
N SER A 26 -2.49 -8.88 4.37
CA SER A 26 -3.22 -9.59 5.43
C SER A 26 -4.74 -9.53 5.21
N GLU A 27 -5.48 -10.43 5.87
CA GLU A 27 -6.94 -10.38 5.89
C GLU A 27 -7.45 -9.01 6.39
N THR A 28 -6.81 -8.47 7.43
CA THR A 28 -7.16 -7.16 7.99
C THR A 28 -7.05 -6.07 6.94
N GLN A 29 -5.94 -6.00 6.20
CA GLN A 29 -5.77 -5.03 5.11
C GLN A 29 -6.82 -5.20 4.03
N LEU A 30 -7.09 -6.43 3.61
CA LEU A 30 -8.11 -6.73 2.60
C LEU A 30 -9.51 -6.33 3.06
N CYS A 31 -9.85 -6.53 4.34
CA CYS A 31 -11.11 -6.06 4.92
C CYS A 31 -11.23 -4.53 4.91
N HIS A 32 -10.14 -3.79 5.14
CA HIS A 32 -10.16 -2.33 5.14
C HIS A 32 -10.49 -1.72 3.76
N PHE A 33 -10.23 -2.43 2.66
CA PHE A 33 -10.70 -2.00 1.34
C PHE A 33 -12.22 -2.05 1.18
N PHE A 34 -12.94 -2.76 2.06
CA PHE A 34 -14.39 -3.00 1.97
C PHE A 34 -15.06 -2.71 3.32
N PRO A 35 -15.06 -1.47 3.80
CA PRO A 35 -15.61 -1.12 5.10
C PRO A 35 -17.08 -1.54 5.22
N GLY A 36 -17.41 -2.18 6.34
CA GLY A 36 -18.74 -2.71 6.63
C GLY A 36 -19.10 -4.01 5.91
N LYS A 37 -18.12 -4.68 5.26
CA LYS A 37 -18.32 -5.95 4.53
C LYS A 37 -17.31 -7.02 4.93
N GLU A 38 -16.75 -6.92 6.11
CA GLU A 38 -15.65 -7.77 6.60
C GLU A 38 -16.00 -9.27 6.52
N GLU A 39 -17.22 -9.65 6.93
CA GLU A 39 -17.69 -11.05 6.85
C GLU A 39 -17.79 -11.56 5.40
N THR A 40 -18.23 -10.69 4.49
CA THR A 40 -18.27 -11.00 3.06
C THR A 40 -16.86 -11.23 2.51
N VAL A 41 -15.91 -10.36 2.87
CA VAL A 41 -14.51 -10.48 2.45
C VAL A 41 -13.90 -11.78 2.96
N ARG A 42 -14.07 -12.13 4.24
CA ARG A 42 -13.58 -13.38 4.81
C ARG A 42 -14.14 -14.60 4.09
N THR A 43 -15.45 -14.59 3.81
CA THR A 43 -16.11 -15.67 3.06
C THR A 43 -15.55 -15.81 1.65
N LEU A 44 -15.33 -14.69 0.95
CA LEU A 44 -14.74 -14.68 -0.38
C LEU A 44 -13.29 -15.15 -0.38
N LEU A 45 -12.47 -14.73 0.59
CA LEU A 45 -11.08 -15.16 0.73
C LEU A 45 -10.99 -16.66 0.96
N ALA A 46 -11.80 -17.22 1.87
CA ALA A 46 -11.85 -18.65 2.11
C ALA A 46 -12.25 -19.43 0.84
N HIS A 47 -13.24 -18.93 0.10
CA HIS A 47 -13.65 -19.52 -1.16
C HIS A 47 -12.55 -19.45 -2.23
N MET A 48 -11.85 -18.32 -2.35
CA MET A 48 -10.76 -18.14 -3.32
C MET A 48 -9.60 -19.09 -3.03
N VAL A 49 -9.21 -19.26 -1.78
CA VAL A 49 -8.17 -20.21 -1.37
C VAL A 49 -8.63 -21.64 -1.66
N HIS A 50 -9.85 -22.00 -1.28
CA HIS A 50 -10.40 -23.35 -1.53
C HIS A 50 -10.46 -23.70 -3.04
N THR A 51 -10.75 -22.72 -3.88
CA THR A 51 -10.85 -22.91 -5.35
C THR A 51 -9.53 -22.69 -6.08
N GLY A 52 -8.43 -22.43 -5.37
CA GLY A 52 -7.11 -22.19 -5.96
C GLY A 52 -6.97 -20.85 -6.71
N ARG A 53 -7.87 -19.89 -6.48
CA ARG A 53 -7.83 -18.54 -7.06
C ARG A 53 -6.98 -17.57 -6.25
N ALA A 54 -6.64 -17.92 -5.03
CA ALA A 54 -5.68 -17.22 -4.17
C ALA A 54 -4.90 -18.24 -3.35
N VAL A 55 -3.72 -17.84 -2.92
CA VAL A 55 -2.83 -18.63 -2.06
C VAL A 55 -2.72 -17.92 -0.71
N LEU A 56 -2.89 -18.68 0.36
CA LEU A 56 -2.64 -18.22 1.73
C LEU A 56 -1.30 -18.80 2.20
N SER A 57 -0.37 -17.93 2.59
CA SER A 57 0.91 -18.35 3.14
C SER A 57 0.80 -18.83 4.60
N ALA A 58 1.86 -19.45 5.11
CA ALA A 58 1.96 -19.84 6.52
C ALA A 58 1.97 -18.65 7.49
N GLU A 59 2.25 -17.44 6.99
CA GLU A 59 2.25 -16.17 7.74
C GLU A 59 0.93 -15.40 7.60
N ASP A 60 -0.15 -16.07 7.20
CA ASP A 60 -1.48 -15.48 6.98
C ASP A 60 -1.48 -14.30 5.99
N ARG A 61 -0.71 -14.45 4.89
CA ARG A 61 -0.63 -13.47 3.80
C ARG A 61 -1.25 -14.04 2.53
N TYR A 62 -1.99 -13.20 1.80
CA TYR A 62 -2.71 -13.57 0.58
C TYR A 62 -1.93 -13.17 -0.67
N PHE A 63 -1.90 -14.09 -1.65
CA PHE A 63 -1.24 -13.93 -2.94
C PHE A 63 -2.18 -14.42 -4.05
N ALA A 64 -2.07 -13.87 -5.25
CA ALA A 64 -2.86 -14.32 -6.38
C ALA A 64 -2.32 -15.65 -6.98
N SER A 65 -1.02 -15.92 -6.81
CA SER A 65 -0.39 -17.17 -7.27
C SER A 65 0.78 -17.56 -6.38
N ALA A 66 1.22 -18.81 -6.49
CA ALA A 66 2.40 -19.31 -5.79
C ALA A 66 3.70 -18.58 -6.21
N GLU A 67 3.78 -18.13 -7.47
CA GLU A 67 4.94 -17.40 -7.99
C GLU A 67 5.13 -16.05 -7.29
N GLN A 68 4.06 -15.42 -6.83
CA GLN A 68 4.13 -14.16 -6.09
C GLN A 68 4.72 -14.33 -4.68
N LEU A 69 4.67 -15.52 -4.08
CA LEU A 69 5.30 -15.79 -2.79
C LEU A 69 6.81 -15.55 -2.84
N ASP A 70 7.47 -15.97 -3.93
CA ASP A 70 8.92 -15.82 -4.09
C ASP A 70 9.34 -14.37 -4.36
N GLN A 71 8.39 -13.53 -4.76
CA GLN A 71 8.59 -12.11 -5.08
C GLN A 71 8.05 -11.17 -4.00
N TYR A 72 7.68 -11.71 -2.85
CA TYR A 72 7.08 -10.92 -1.78
C TYR A 72 8.02 -9.84 -1.25
N ASP A 73 7.55 -8.58 -1.32
CA ASP A 73 8.19 -7.43 -0.69
C ASP A 73 7.31 -6.92 0.46
N PRO A 74 7.74 -7.05 1.72
CA PRO A 74 6.99 -6.58 2.87
C PRO A 74 6.75 -5.07 2.88
N ASN A 75 7.58 -4.30 2.15
CA ASN A 75 7.40 -2.84 2.05
C ASN A 75 6.14 -2.48 1.29
N ILE A 76 5.73 -3.26 0.28
CA ILE A 76 4.48 -3.05 -0.44
C ILE A 76 3.30 -3.20 0.52
N ALA A 77 3.27 -4.26 1.32
CA ALA A 77 2.21 -4.48 2.30
C ALA A 77 2.17 -3.36 3.36
N ARG A 78 3.34 -2.83 3.78
CA ARG A 78 3.41 -1.68 4.69
C ARG A 78 2.89 -0.40 4.02
N ALA A 79 3.28 -0.13 2.78
CA ALA A 79 2.82 1.04 2.03
C ALA A 79 1.30 1.03 1.81
N VAL A 80 0.68 -0.15 1.70
CA VAL A 80 -0.78 -0.26 1.59
C VAL A 80 -1.50 0.29 2.83
N TRP A 81 -0.92 0.26 4.02
CA TRP A 81 -1.54 0.92 5.17
C TRP A 81 -1.69 2.44 4.99
N VAL A 82 -0.72 3.09 4.33
CA VAL A 82 -0.82 4.52 3.97
C VAL A 82 -1.97 4.76 2.99
N LEU A 83 -2.12 3.91 1.98
CA LEU A 83 -3.25 3.95 1.06
C LEU A 83 -4.58 3.76 1.79
N LEU A 84 -4.66 2.80 2.72
CA LEU A 84 -5.88 2.48 3.47
C LEU A 84 -6.29 3.62 4.43
N ASP A 85 -5.32 4.30 5.02
CA ASP A 85 -5.54 5.47 5.88
C ASP A 85 -6.19 6.63 5.11
N LEU A 86 -5.83 6.79 3.85
CA LEU A 86 -6.36 7.83 2.95
C LEU A 86 -7.49 7.34 2.03
N LEU A 87 -7.91 6.09 2.15
CA LEU A 87 -8.83 5.43 1.23
C LEU A 87 -10.13 6.20 0.94
N PRO A 88 -10.75 6.90 1.90
CA PRO A 88 -11.97 7.67 1.63
C PRO A 88 -11.81 8.77 0.57
N GLN A 89 -10.60 9.30 0.36
CA GLN A 89 -10.28 10.33 -0.63
C GLN A 89 -9.73 9.75 -1.94
N VAL A 90 -9.43 8.44 -1.96
CA VAL A 90 -8.76 7.80 -3.10
C VAL A 90 -9.75 7.50 -4.21
N GLU A 91 -9.48 8.03 -5.41
CA GLU A 91 -10.25 7.77 -6.63
C GLU A 91 -9.66 6.59 -7.43
N TYR A 92 -8.34 6.43 -7.40
CA TYR A 92 -7.60 5.40 -8.12
C TYR A 92 -6.32 5.03 -7.37
N HIS A 93 -5.91 3.79 -7.43
CA HIS A 93 -4.62 3.33 -6.90
C HIS A 93 -4.02 2.21 -7.75
N ALA A 94 -2.69 2.10 -7.73
CA ALA A 94 -1.94 1.08 -8.43
C ALA A 94 -0.60 0.79 -7.74
N ALA A 95 -0.02 -0.38 -8.02
CA ALA A 95 1.39 -0.62 -7.74
C ALA A 95 2.24 0.34 -8.60
N ALA A 96 3.40 0.73 -8.08
CA ALA A 96 4.31 1.63 -8.76
C ALA A 96 5.68 0.96 -8.99
N GLU A 97 6.50 1.59 -9.82
CA GLU A 97 7.88 1.17 -10.03
C GLU A 97 8.82 1.91 -9.07
N PHE A 98 9.95 1.27 -8.75
CA PHE A 98 10.99 1.87 -7.91
C PHE A 98 11.30 3.33 -8.34
N PRO A 99 11.41 4.26 -7.39
CA PRO A 99 11.52 4.10 -5.94
C PRO A 99 10.18 3.99 -5.20
N ALA A 100 9.03 4.23 -5.86
CA ALA A 100 7.72 4.13 -5.24
C ALA A 100 7.28 2.66 -5.11
N ALA A 101 6.60 2.33 -4.02
CA ALA A 101 5.96 1.04 -3.81
C ALA A 101 4.55 1.00 -4.42
N LEU A 102 3.83 2.10 -4.29
CA LEU A 102 2.49 2.28 -4.85
C LEU A 102 2.22 3.78 -5.12
N LEU A 103 1.21 4.02 -5.93
CA LEU A 103 0.70 5.36 -6.19
C LEU A 103 -0.83 5.37 -6.06
N PHE A 104 -1.38 6.52 -5.74
CA PHE A 104 -2.81 6.73 -5.75
C PHE A 104 -3.17 8.18 -6.09
N PHE A 105 -4.39 8.38 -6.56
CA PHE A 105 -4.95 9.68 -6.88
C PHE A 105 -6.00 10.04 -5.83
N ALA A 106 -5.80 11.15 -5.15
CA ALA A 106 -6.68 11.62 -4.09
C ALA A 106 -6.79 13.14 -4.13
N ASP A 107 -8.00 13.68 -3.99
CA ASP A 107 -8.28 15.12 -3.98
C ASP A 107 -7.64 15.90 -5.17
N GLY A 108 -7.63 15.28 -6.36
CA GLY A 108 -7.07 15.87 -7.56
C GLY A 108 -5.55 15.85 -7.65
N GLN A 109 -4.86 15.12 -6.77
CA GLN A 109 -3.39 15.04 -6.74
C GLN A 109 -2.90 13.60 -6.84
N MET A 110 -1.79 13.40 -7.54
CA MET A 110 -1.07 12.13 -7.55
C MET A 110 -0.18 12.06 -6.31
N ILE A 111 -0.28 10.97 -5.58
CA ILE A 111 0.53 10.70 -4.39
C ILE A 111 1.27 9.39 -4.61
N GLU A 112 2.57 9.40 -4.38
CA GLU A 112 3.42 8.21 -4.38
C GLU A 112 3.88 7.90 -2.96
N VAL A 113 3.90 6.62 -2.61
CA VAL A 113 4.46 6.14 -1.34
C VAL A 113 5.80 5.46 -1.63
N VAL A 114 6.86 6.02 -1.08
CA VAL A 114 8.24 5.53 -1.21
C VAL A 114 8.67 4.92 0.12
N CYS A 115 8.99 3.64 0.13
CA CYS A 115 9.48 2.96 1.33
C CYS A 115 11.00 3.12 1.43
N VAL A 116 11.47 3.53 2.61
CA VAL A 116 12.89 3.67 2.92
C VAL A 116 13.27 2.74 4.08
N PRO A 117 13.59 1.48 3.80
CA PRO A 117 14.12 0.57 4.82
C PRO A 117 15.42 1.10 5.42
N ALA A 118 15.67 0.77 6.69
CA ALA A 118 16.92 1.12 7.35
C ALA A 118 18.16 0.68 6.55
N GLY A 119 19.09 1.60 6.36
CA GLY A 119 20.31 1.40 5.56
C GLY A 119 20.16 1.69 4.06
N ARG A 120 18.98 2.11 3.60
CA ARG A 120 18.72 2.49 2.20
C ARG A 120 18.52 4.00 2.00
N GLU A 121 18.67 4.79 3.06
CA GLU A 121 18.35 6.23 3.08
C GLU A 121 19.12 6.98 1.99
N VAL A 122 20.46 6.78 1.93
CA VAL A 122 21.34 7.49 1.00
C VAL A 122 20.97 7.17 -0.45
N LEU A 123 20.75 5.90 -0.76
CA LEU A 123 20.39 5.47 -2.11
C LEU A 123 19.07 6.08 -2.57
N ILE A 124 18.05 5.98 -1.72
CA ILE A 124 16.71 6.44 -2.10
C ILE A 124 16.66 7.97 -2.13
N ASP A 125 17.33 8.64 -1.21
CA ASP A 125 17.43 10.11 -1.22
C ASP A 125 18.10 10.62 -2.51
N GLN A 126 19.19 9.99 -2.95
CA GLN A 126 19.85 10.30 -4.23
C GLN A 126 18.90 10.11 -5.43
N VAL A 127 18.15 9.02 -5.47
CA VAL A 127 17.19 8.77 -6.55
C VAL A 127 16.08 9.83 -6.55
N LEU A 128 15.55 10.19 -5.36
CA LEU A 128 14.53 11.23 -5.23
C LEU A 128 15.07 12.63 -5.60
N GLN A 129 16.32 12.95 -5.28
CA GLN A 129 16.96 14.21 -5.66
C GLN A 129 17.10 14.37 -7.17
N GLN A 130 17.25 13.27 -7.91
CA GLN A 130 17.36 13.28 -9.37
C GLN A 130 16.00 13.45 -10.07
N ARG A 131 14.89 13.36 -9.35
CA ARG A 131 13.56 13.59 -9.92
C ARG A 131 13.39 15.06 -10.29
N GLY A 132 12.84 15.28 -11.49
CA GLY A 132 12.37 16.61 -11.88
C GLY A 132 11.25 17.08 -10.97
N LYS A 133 10.98 18.39 -10.96
CA LYS A 133 9.79 18.96 -10.32
C LYS A 133 8.57 18.55 -11.16
N ASP A 134 7.73 17.71 -10.60
CA ASP A 134 6.40 17.40 -11.08
C ASP A 134 5.38 17.73 -9.97
N ASP A 135 4.10 17.65 -10.27
CA ASP A 135 3.03 17.91 -9.30
C ASP A 135 2.70 16.69 -8.42
N THR A 136 3.56 15.67 -8.44
CA THR A 136 3.38 14.46 -7.65
C THR A 136 3.81 14.70 -6.20
N GLN A 137 2.95 14.40 -5.27
CA GLN A 137 3.30 14.40 -3.86
C GLN A 137 4.00 13.09 -3.49
N VAL A 138 5.08 13.18 -2.73
CA VAL A 138 5.85 12.02 -2.27
C VAL A 138 5.72 11.88 -0.75
N ILE A 139 5.08 10.81 -0.31
CA ILE A 139 5.07 10.39 1.09
C ILE A 139 6.15 9.32 1.29
N VAL A 140 7.08 9.58 2.19
CA VAL A 140 8.15 8.64 2.49
C VAL A 140 7.83 7.85 3.75
N LEU A 141 7.70 6.53 3.59
CA LEU A 141 7.51 5.59 4.68
C LEU A 141 8.86 5.11 5.19
N VAL A 142 9.16 5.48 6.42
CA VAL A 142 10.42 5.11 7.12
C VAL A 142 10.17 4.03 8.18
N ASP A 143 11.21 3.31 8.56
CA ASP A 143 11.14 2.35 9.68
C ASP A 143 11.21 3.05 11.03
N ASP A 144 12.01 4.11 11.12
CA ASP A 144 12.21 4.90 12.32
C ASP A 144 12.26 6.39 11.99
N VAL A 145 11.71 7.22 12.88
CA VAL A 145 11.69 8.69 12.74
C VAL A 145 13.11 9.29 12.62
N ALA A 146 14.12 8.66 13.20
CA ALA A 146 15.50 9.10 13.08
C ALA A 146 16.02 9.15 11.63
N GLN A 147 15.48 8.32 10.72
CA GLN A 147 15.84 8.31 9.30
C GLN A 147 15.46 9.60 8.59
N ILE A 148 14.45 10.35 9.08
CA ILE A 148 13.94 11.58 8.44
C ILE A 148 15.05 12.62 8.27
N SER A 149 15.99 12.70 9.22
CA SER A 149 17.11 13.64 9.15
C SER A 149 18.11 13.35 8.02
N LEU A 150 18.11 12.11 7.52
CA LEU A 150 19.00 11.65 6.45
C LEU A 150 18.41 11.85 5.05
N LEU A 151 17.14 12.21 4.95
CA LEU A 151 16.40 12.35 3.69
C LEU A 151 16.21 13.83 3.37
N THR A 152 16.85 14.30 2.30
CA THR A 152 16.94 15.73 1.98
C THR A 152 16.26 16.14 0.69
N ALA A 153 15.79 15.18 -0.11
CA ALA A 153 15.17 15.47 -1.39
C ALA A 153 13.98 16.44 -1.28
N ALA A 154 13.98 17.44 -2.14
CA ALA A 154 12.99 18.54 -2.10
C ALA A 154 11.59 18.12 -2.56
N CYS A 155 11.46 16.98 -3.25
CA CYS A 155 10.17 16.45 -3.69
C CYS A 155 9.38 15.78 -2.56
N ILE A 156 9.99 15.51 -1.39
CA ILE A 156 9.32 14.85 -0.28
C ILE A 156 8.33 15.82 0.38
N THR A 157 7.07 15.45 0.34
CA THR A 157 5.96 16.24 0.90
C THR A 157 5.71 15.92 2.37
N ALA A 158 5.79 14.65 2.74
CA ALA A 158 5.59 14.17 4.11
C ALA A 158 6.37 12.89 4.37
N PHE A 159 6.57 12.60 5.65
CA PHE A 159 7.11 11.33 6.12
C PHE A 159 6.04 10.60 6.92
N CYS A 160 6.11 9.28 6.97
CA CYS A 160 5.25 8.50 7.83
C CYS A 160 5.96 7.25 8.38
N THR A 161 5.42 6.73 9.46
CA THR A 161 5.72 5.40 9.99
C THR A 161 4.42 4.60 10.07
N VAL A 162 4.52 3.28 10.01
CA VAL A 162 3.39 2.36 10.16
C VAL A 162 3.65 1.45 11.35
N GLY A 163 2.76 1.49 12.33
CA GLY A 163 2.79 0.63 13.50
C GLY A 163 2.43 -0.82 13.17
N ALA A 164 2.68 -1.71 14.11
CA ALA A 164 2.35 -3.14 13.97
C ALA A 164 0.84 -3.40 13.82
N ASP A 165 0.02 -2.49 14.31
CA ASP A 165 -1.45 -2.49 14.20
C ASP A 165 -1.96 -1.87 12.89
N GLY A 166 -1.06 -1.37 12.03
CA GLY A 166 -1.39 -0.66 10.80
C GLY A 166 -1.66 0.83 10.97
N HIS A 167 -1.54 1.37 12.19
CA HIS A 167 -1.71 2.81 12.41
C HIS A 167 -0.61 3.60 11.71
N VAL A 168 -0.98 4.64 10.97
CA VAL A 168 -0.06 5.53 10.25
C VAL A 168 0.13 6.82 11.03
N SER A 169 1.40 7.17 11.30
CA SER A 169 1.76 8.44 11.93
C SER A 169 2.53 9.29 10.93
N TYR A 170 2.09 10.52 10.71
CA TYR A 170 2.68 11.45 9.75
C TYR A 170 3.58 12.47 10.42
N TYR A 171 4.65 12.86 9.72
CA TYR A 171 5.65 13.83 10.16
C TYR A 171 5.96 14.80 9.03
N GLN A 172 6.28 16.03 9.39
CA GLN A 172 6.85 17.02 8.48
C GLN A 172 8.26 17.37 8.94
N LYS A 173 9.16 17.72 8.01
CA LYS A 173 10.41 18.37 8.40
C LYS A 173 10.07 19.66 9.13
N ALA A 174 10.72 19.87 10.28
CA ALA A 174 10.71 21.19 10.91
C ALA A 174 11.23 22.19 9.86
N GLY A 175 10.40 23.13 9.42
CA GLY A 175 10.80 24.13 8.46
C GLY A 175 12.02 24.88 9.02
N GLU A 176 13.03 25.03 8.18
CA GLU A 176 14.02 26.07 8.42
C GLU A 176 13.26 27.40 8.40
N ALA A 177 13.15 28.02 9.58
CA ALA A 177 12.54 29.32 9.74
C ALA A 177 13.50 30.40 9.22
#